data_e62918853ce4cb4338eb4ca84bb57176
#
_entry.id   e62918853ce4cb4338eb4ca84bb57176
#
_cell.length_a   1.000
_cell.length_b   1.000
_cell.length_c   1.000
_cell.angle_alpha   90.00
_cell.angle_beta   90.00
_cell.angle_gamma   90.00
#
_symmetry.space_group_name_H-M   'P 1'
#
loop_
_entity.id
_entity.type
_entity.pdbx_description
1 polymer ?
#
loop_
_entity_poly.entity_id
_entity_poly.type
_entity_poly.pdbx_seq_one_letter_code
_entity_poly.pdbx_strand_id
1 'polypeptide(L)'
;DGDWIETGLHIFFGAYPNMMNLFNELDIEDRLQWKVHKMIFAMQELPGEFTTFDFVKGIPAPFNFGLAILLNQKMLTLPEKLQTAPPLLQMLIKGQDFIDEQDELSVLDFMRKYGMPERINEEVFISMAKALDFIDPDKLSMTVVLTAMNRFLNETDGLQMAFLDGNQPDRLCAPMVDSI
;
A
#
# COMPACT_ATOMS: atom_id res chain seq x y z
N ASP A 1 14.01 -27.07 -15.91
CA ASP A 1 15.08 -26.44 -16.66
C ASP A 1 15.93 -25.48 -15.81
N GLY A 2 15.69 -25.39 -14.48
CA GLY A 2 16.45 -24.55 -13.57
C GLY A 2 15.85 -23.18 -13.27
N ASP A 3 14.69 -22.88 -13.84
CA ASP A 3 13.97 -21.63 -13.55
C ASP A 3 13.23 -21.72 -12.20
N TRP A 4 13.24 -20.64 -11.46
CA TRP A 4 12.48 -20.51 -10.23
C TRP A 4 11.08 -19.96 -10.54
N ILE A 5 10.07 -20.59 -9.94
CA ILE A 5 8.67 -20.12 -10.00
C ILE A 5 8.22 -19.82 -8.58
N GLU A 6 7.84 -18.58 -8.33
CA GLU A 6 7.23 -18.16 -7.08
C GLU A 6 5.70 -18.17 -7.23
N THR A 7 5.00 -18.77 -6.26
CA THR A 7 3.53 -18.82 -6.25
C THR A 7 2.88 -17.52 -5.79
N GLY A 8 3.68 -16.62 -5.24
CA GLY A 8 3.29 -15.27 -4.83
C GLY A 8 4.42 -14.29 -5.10
N LEU A 9 4.08 -13.07 -5.48
CA LEU A 9 5.07 -12.03 -5.74
C LEU A 9 5.60 -11.48 -4.41
N HIS A 10 6.91 -11.62 -4.17
CA HIS A 10 7.57 -11.04 -3.00
C HIS A 10 8.04 -9.62 -3.31
N ILE A 11 7.34 -8.66 -2.73
CA ILE A 11 7.64 -7.23 -2.86
C ILE A 11 8.10 -6.69 -1.50
N PHE A 12 9.16 -5.91 -1.52
CA PHE A 12 9.66 -5.18 -0.36
C PHE A 12 9.42 -3.69 -0.56
N PHE A 13 8.86 -3.04 0.45
CA PHE A 13 8.60 -1.61 0.42
C PHE A 13 9.50 -0.88 1.40
N GLY A 14 9.88 0.34 1.07
CA GLY A 14 10.55 1.24 2.02
C GLY A 14 9.72 1.51 3.27
N ALA A 15 8.41 1.27 3.21
CA ALA A 15 7.49 1.31 4.35
C ALA A 15 7.70 0.19 5.39
N TYR A 16 8.63 -0.74 5.17
CA TYR A 16 8.92 -1.86 6.07
C TYR A 16 10.25 -1.66 6.81
N PRO A 17 10.36 -0.71 7.76
CA PRO A 17 11.64 -0.34 8.36
C PRO A 17 12.35 -1.51 9.04
N ASN A 18 11.61 -2.40 9.71
CA ASN A 18 12.21 -3.58 10.36
C ASN A 18 12.79 -4.56 9.34
N MET A 19 12.15 -4.70 8.17
CA MET A 19 12.66 -5.55 7.10
C MET A 19 13.90 -4.94 6.44
N MET A 20 13.88 -3.62 6.22
CA MET A 20 15.06 -2.90 5.72
C MET A 20 16.24 -3.01 6.70
N ASN A 21 15.98 -2.89 8.00
CA ASN A 21 17.00 -3.08 9.02
C ASN A 21 17.58 -4.50 9.00
N LEU A 22 16.73 -5.52 8.82
CA LEU A 22 17.20 -6.91 8.68
C LEU A 22 18.09 -7.09 7.45
N PHE A 23 17.75 -6.51 6.30
CA PHE A 23 18.63 -6.54 5.11
C PHE A 23 19.99 -5.90 5.40
N ASN A 24 19.99 -4.79 6.14
CA ASN A 24 21.24 -4.13 6.56
C ASN A 24 22.07 -4.99 7.52
N GLU A 25 21.43 -5.56 8.56
CA GLU A 25 22.12 -6.45 9.53
C GLU A 25 22.73 -7.69 8.87
N LEU A 26 22.10 -8.20 7.82
CA LEU A 26 22.58 -9.34 7.04
C LEU A 26 23.60 -8.96 5.93
N ASP A 27 23.86 -7.66 5.73
CA ASP A 27 24.71 -7.13 4.65
C ASP A 27 24.26 -7.60 3.25
N ILE A 28 22.94 -7.54 3.01
CA ILE A 28 22.34 -7.98 1.73
C ILE A 28 21.42 -6.93 1.08
N GLU A 29 21.55 -5.66 1.46
CA GLU A 29 20.76 -4.56 0.88
C GLU A 29 20.98 -4.40 -0.63
N ASP A 30 22.17 -4.71 -1.10
CA ASP A 30 22.57 -4.66 -2.52
C ASP A 30 21.77 -5.63 -3.41
N ARG A 31 21.12 -6.63 -2.80
CA ARG A 31 20.24 -7.58 -3.48
C ARG A 31 18.86 -7.01 -3.82
N LEU A 32 18.51 -5.84 -3.28
CA LEU A 32 17.23 -5.18 -3.52
C LEU A 32 17.29 -4.36 -4.82
N GLN A 33 16.48 -4.75 -5.78
CA GLN A 33 16.30 -4.02 -7.04
C GLN A 33 15.13 -3.05 -6.92
N TRP A 34 15.42 -1.80 -6.58
CA TRP A 34 14.42 -0.76 -6.45
C TRP A 34 13.79 -0.37 -7.79
N LYS A 35 12.46 -0.24 -7.80
CA LYS A 35 11.65 0.11 -8.96
C LYS A 35 10.77 1.32 -8.65
N VAL A 36 10.44 2.08 -9.69
CA VAL A 36 9.43 3.13 -9.59
C VAL A 36 8.07 2.49 -9.36
N HIS A 37 7.45 2.84 -8.25
CA HIS A 37 6.13 2.30 -7.90
C HIS A 37 5.05 2.97 -8.76
N LYS A 38 4.18 2.14 -9.33
CA LYS A 38 2.94 2.55 -9.98
C LYS A 38 1.81 1.66 -9.50
N MET A 39 0.73 2.26 -9.04
CA MET A 39 -0.50 1.54 -8.76
C MET A 39 -1.41 1.61 -9.98
N ILE A 40 -1.76 0.45 -10.53
CA ILE A 40 -2.62 0.33 -11.71
C ILE A 40 -3.86 -0.46 -11.32
N PHE A 41 -5.02 0.15 -11.51
CA PHE A 41 -6.32 -0.47 -11.24
C PHE A 41 -7.08 -0.68 -12.54
N ALA A 42 -7.65 -1.87 -12.72
CA ALA A 42 -8.66 -2.11 -13.73
C ALA A 42 -9.99 -1.51 -13.25
N MET A 43 -10.62 -0.70 -14.07
CA MET A 43 -11.87 -0.01 -13.70
C MET A 43 -13.07 -0.92 -13.87
N GLN A 44 -13.83 -1.15 -12.80
CA GLN A 44 -15.02 -1.99 -12.85
C GLN A 44 -16.13 -1.37 -13.70
N GLU A 45 -16.37 -0.06 -13.56
CA GLU A 45 -17.41 0.66 -14.30
C GLU A 45 -17.01 1.02 -15.75
N LEU A 46 -15.73 0.87 -16.08
CA LEU A 46 -15.18 1.13 -17.42
C LEU A 46 -14.38 -0.09 -17.89
N PRO A 47 -15.04 -1.19 -18.28
CA PRO A 47 -14.39 -2.43 -18.68
C PRO A 47 -13.37 -2.22 -19.82
N GLY A 48 -12.14 -2.70 -19.59
CA GLY A 48 -11.02 -2.52 -20.53
C GLY A 48 -10.23 -1.22 -20.32
N GLU A 49 -10.67 -0.34 -19.43
CA GLU A 49 -9.90 0.83 -19.03
C GLU A 49 -9.12 0.59 -17.74
N PHE A 50 -7.98 1.28 -17.65
CA PHE A 50 -7.11 1.26 -16.49
C PHE A 50 -6.90 2.69 -15.99
N THR A 51 -6.77 2.82 -14.67
CA THR A 51 -6.31 4.06 -14.04
C THR A 51 -5.00 3.83 -13.34
N THR A 52 -4.13 4.83 -13.37
CA THR A 52 -2.80 4.77 -12.78
C THR A 52 -2.64 5.90 -11.78
N PHE A 53 -2.07 5.58 -10.62
CA PHE A 53 -1.56 6.57 -9.67
C PHE A 53 -0.06 6.67 -9.85
N ASP A 54 0.40 7.79 -10.37
CA ASP A 54 1.82 8.08 -10.56
C ASP A 54 2.35 8.92 -9.40
N PHE A 55 3.32 8.38 -8.67
CA PHE A 55 3.97 9.07 -7.57
C PHE A 55 5.12 9.93 -8.12
N VAL A 56 4.99 11.24 -7.98
CA VAL A 56 5.97 12.18 -8.53
C VAL A 56 7.28 12.07 -7.76
N LYS A 57 8.36 11.75 -8.46
CA LYS A 57 9.70 11.63 -7.88
C LYS A 57 10.17 13.00 -7.37
N GLY A 58 10.75 13.01 -6.17
CA GLY A 58 11.30 14.22 -5.55
C GLY A 58 10.29 15.03 -4.71
N ILE A 59 9.02 14.61 -4.67
CA ILE A 59 8.05 15.15 -3.74
C ILE A 59 7.97 14.19 -2.54
N PRO A 60 8.25 14.65 -1.30
CA PRO A 60 8.21 13.80 -0.13
C PRO A 60 6.78 13.36 0.23
N ALA A 61 6.65 12.23 0.89
CA ALA A 61 5.42 11.82 1.54
C ALA A 61 5.05 12.84 2.66
N PRO A 62 3.76 13.10 2.91
CA PRO A 62 2.57 12.55 2.24
C PRO A 62 2.14 13.33 0.99
N PHE A 63 2.85 14.39 0.59
CA PHE A 63 2.44 15.32 -0.48
C PHE A 63 2.40 14.64 -1.86
N ASN A 64 3.32 13.72 -2.14
CA ASN A 64 3.33 12.96 -3.39
C ASN A 64 2.09 12.07 -3.54
N PHE A 65 1.61 11.47 -2.45
CA PHE A 65 0.39 10.67 -2.44
C PHE A 65 -0.85 11.54 -2.64
N GLY A 66 -0.96 12.65 -1.91
CA GLY A 66 -2.04 13.62 -2.10
C GLY A 66 -2.09 14.14 -3.54
N LEU A 67 -0.94 14.43 -4.13
CA LEU A 67 -0.85 14.88 -5.52
C LEU A 67 -1.27 13.77 -6.49
N ALA A 68 -0.83 12.54 -6.29
CA ALA A 68 -1.22 11.40 -7.12
C ALA A 68 -2.75 11.18 -7.11
N ILE A 69 -3.39 11.30 -5.94
CA ILE A 69 -4.86 11.25 -5.84
C ILE A 69 -5.51 12.42 -6.58
N LEU A 70 -5.01 13.64 -6.39
CA LEU A 70 -5.60 14.83 -7.01
C LEU A 70 -5.48 14.80 -8.54
N LEU A 71 -4.35 14.35 -9.07
CA LEU A 71 -4.10 14.27 -10.50
C LEU A 71 -4.86 13.12 -11.19
N ASN A 72 -5.17 12.05 -10.47
CA ASN A 72 -5.99 10.98 -11.01
C ASN A 72 -7.45 11.45 -11.14
N GLN A 73 -7.93 11.61 -12.35
CA GLN A 73 -9.31 12.09 -12.64
C GLN A 73 -10.25 10.99 -13.10
N LYS A 74 -9.75 9.78 -13.33
CA LYS A 74 -10.56 8.67 -13.84
C LYS A 74 -11.28 7.90 -12.74
N MET A 75 -10.59 7.61 -11.63
CA MET A 75 -11.11 6.74 -10.59
C MET A 75 -12.14 7.44 -9.71
N LEU A 76 -11.83 8.65 -9.24
CA LEU A 76 -12.68 9.43 -8.35
C LEU A 76 -12.88 10.85 -8.85
N THR A 77 -14.11 11.31 -8.76
CA THR A 77 -14.45 12.72 -9.02
C THR A 77 -13.94 13.62 -7.90
N LEU A 78 -13.83 14.91 -8.16
CA LEU A 78 -13.41 15.88 -7.14
C LEU A 78 -14.31 15.88 -5.88
N PRO A 79 -15.65 15.84 -5.98
CA PRO A 79 -16.51 15.69 -4.80
C PRO A 79 -16.21 14.42 -3.98
N GLU A 80 -16.03 13.27 -4.64
CA GLU A 80 -15.69 12.01 -3.96
C GLU A 80 -14.34 12.10 -3.23
N LYS A 81 -13.34 12.73 -3.84
CA LYS A 81 -12.04 12.99 -3.19
C LYS A 81 -12.20 13.86 -1.94
N LEU A 82 -13.01 14.91 -2.03
CA LEU A 82 -13.28 15.79 -0.89
C LEU A 82 -14.05 15.09 0.24
N GLN A 83 -14.97 14.18 -0.08
CA GLN A 83 -15.66 13.37 0.92
C GLN A 83 -14.74 12.36 1.61
N THR A 84 -13.73 11.87 0.91
CA THR A 84 -12.75 10.89 1.44
C THR A 84 -11.64 11.55 2.26
N ALA A 85 -11.35 12.80 2.02
CA ALA A 85 -10.22 13.51 2.64
C ALA A 85 -10.31 13.65 4.19
N PRO A 86 -11.46 13.90 4.83
CA PRO A 86 -11.50 14.14 6.27
C PRO A 86 -10.95 13.00 7.14
N PRO A 87 -11.32 11.72 6.97
CA PRO A 87 -10.74 10.65 7.76
C PRO A 87 -9.24 10.44 7.48
N LEU A 88 -8.79 10.61 6.24
CA LEU A 88 -7.39 10.52 5.90
C LEU A 88 -6.55 11.62 6.54
N LEU A 89 -7.07 12.85 6.57
CA LEU A 89 -6.42 13.96 7.28
C LEU A 89 -6.35 13.73 8.79
N GLN A 90 -7.40 13.16 9.40
CA GLN A 90 -7.35 12.81 10.82
C GLN A 90 -6.28 11.75 11.10
N MET A 91 -6.15 10.75 10.25
CA MET A 91 -5.08 9.75 10.35
C MET A 91 -3.69 10.40 10.28
N LEU A 92 -3.47 11.32 9.34
CA LEU A 92 -2.19 12.01 9.19
C LEU A 92 -1.85 12.93 10.37
N ILE A 93 -2.86 13.55 10.99
CA ILE A 93 -2.65 14.51 12.10
C ILE A 93 -2.51 13.78 13.44
N LYS A 94 -3.37 12.80 13.72
CA LYS A 94 -3.43 12.08 15.00
C LYS A 94 -2.58 10.81 15.01
N GLY A 95 -2.21 10.29 13.83
CA GLY A 95 -1.40 9.08 13.71
C GLY A 95 -2.05 7.84 14.33
N GLN A 96 -1.29 7.13 15.16
CA GLN A 96 -1.70 5.86 15.76
C GLN A 96 -2.95 5.98 16.63
N ASP A 97 -3.11 7.08 17.36
CA ASP A 97 -4.29 7.28 18.23
C ASP A 97 -5.60 7.22 17.42
N PHE A 98 -5.63 7.85 16.26
CA PHE A 98 -6.80 7.77 15.37
C PHE A 98 -7.01 6.35 14.80
N ILE A 99 -5.91 5.67 14.49
CA ILE A 99 -5.97 4.29 13.96
C ILE A 99 -6.59 3.36 15.00
N ASP A 100 -6.12 3.43 16.24
CA ASP A 100 -6.61 2.60 17.34
C ASP A 100 -8.09 2.86 17.67
N GLU A 101 -8.57 4.09 17.52
CA GLU A 101 -9.99 4.45 17.65
C GLU A 101 -10.90 3.70 16.63
N GLN A 102 -10.35 3.13 15.57
CA GLN A 102 -11.12 2.44 14.52
C GLN A 102 -11.05 0.90 14.63
N ASP A 103 -10.50 0.35 15.69
CA ASP A 103 -10.21 -1.09 15.80
C ASP A 103 -11.44 -2.00 15.65
N GLU A 104 -12.59 -1.55 16.13
CA GLU A 104 -13.86 -2.30 16.04
C GLU A 104 -14.54 -2.18 14.66
N LEU A 105 -14.02 -1.36 13.75
CA LEU A 105 -14.67 -1.10 12.47
C LEU A 105 -14.07 -1.95 11.35
N SER A 106 -14.96 -2.56 10.55
CA SER A 106 -14.58 -3.03 9.22
C SER A 106 -14.34 -1.85 8.28
N VAL A 107 -13.69 -2.11 7.13
CA VAL A 107 -13.53 -1.09 6.08
C VAL A 107 -14.88 -0.50 5.67
N LEU A 108 -15.91 -1.35 5.48
CA LEU A 108 -17.24 -0.87 5.12
C LEU A 108 -17.91 -0.05 6.23
N ASP A 109 -17.76 -0.44 7.49
CA ASP A 109 -18.34 0.32 8.61
C ASP A 109 -17.66 1.68 8.79
N PHE A 110 -16.34 1.72 8.59
CA PHE A 110 -15.60 2.98 8.55
C PHE A 110 -16.09 3.89 7.43
N MET A 111 -16.29 3.37 6.22
CA MET A 111 -16.82 4.14 5.10
C MET A 111 -18.20 4.73 5.42
N ARG A 112 -19.09 3.92 6.01
CA ARG A 112 -20.42 4.38 6.45
C ARG A 112 -20.35 5.47 7.52
N LYS A 113 -19.49 5.26 8.53
CA LYS A 113 -19.26 6.23 9.62
C LYS A 113 -18.84 7.60 9.10
N TYR A 114 -17.97 7.63 8.09
CA TYR A 114 -17.45 8.89 7.54
C TYR A 114 -18.15 9.38 6.26
N GLY A 115 -19.23 8.72 5.85
CA GLY A 115 -20.02 9.10 4.67
C GLY A 115 -19.21 9.03 3.36
N MET A 116 -18.28 8.08 3.26
CA MET A 116 -17.47 7.91 2.07
C MET A 116 -18.32 7.33 0.91
N PRO A 117 -18.06 7.74 -0.33
CA PRO A 117 -18.79 7.23 -1.50
C PRO A 117 -18.63 5.72 -1.67
N GLU A 118 -19.71 5.00 -1.97
CA GLU A 118 -19.69 3.54 -2.20
C GLU A 118 -18.74 3.14 -3.32
N ARG A 119 -18.62 3.97 -4.34
CA ARG A 119 -17.70 3.77 -5.46
C ARG A 119 -16.24 3.58 -5.03
N ILE A 120 -15.81 4.17 -3.92
CA ILE A 120 -14.46 3.96 -3.37
C ILE A 120 -14.29 2.51 -2.92
N ASN A 121 -15.33 1.88 -2.36
CA ASN A 121 -15.28 0.46 -2.04
C ASN A 121 -15.14 -0.38 -3.29
N GLU A 122 -15.95 -0.12 -4.31
CA GLU A 122 -15.99 -0.89 -5.55
C GLU A 122 -14.69 -0.80 -6.35
N GLU A 123 -14.15 0.40 -6.48
CA GLU A 123 -12.98 0.66 -7.33
C GLU A 123 -11.63 0.48 -6.60
N VAL A 124 -11.60 0.63 -5.28
CA VAL A 124 -10.35 0.63 -4.50
C VAL A 124 -10.32 -0.50 -3.47
N PHE A 125 -11.21 -0.45 -2.48
CA PHE A 125 -11.05 -1.32 -1.32
C PHE A 125 -11.27 -2.80 -1.60
N ILE A 126 -12.24 -3.17 -2.45
CA ILE A 126 -12.45 -4.58 -2.82
C ILE A 126 -11.19 -5.15 -3.48
N SER A 127 -10.62 -4.42 -4.43
CA SER A 127 -9.44 -4.88 -5.16
C SER A 127 -8.21 -4.95 -4.24
N MET A 128 -7.99 -3.95 -3.40
CA MET A 128 -6.86 -3.91 -2.48
C MET A 128 -6.97 -4.96 -1.39
N ALA A 129 -8.12 -5.08 -0.75
CA ALA A 129 -8.35 -6.04 0.32
C ALA A 129 -8.17 -7.49 -0.18
N LYS A 130 -8.68 -7.80 -1.37
CA LYS A 130 -8.49 -9.14 -1.96
C LYS A 130 -7.07 -9.40 -2.43
N ALA A 131 -6.37 -8.40 -2.95
CA ALA A 131 -5.01 -8.56 -3.43
C ALA A 131 -3.97 -8.66 -2.30
N LEU A 132 -4.18 -7.96 -1.19
CA LEU A 132 -3.22 -7.88 -0.09
C LEU A 132 -3.56 -8.80 1.07
N ASP A 133 -4.84 -8.91 1.43
CA ASP A 133 -5.29 -9.60 2.64
C ASP A 133 -6.17 -10.82 2.35
N PHE A 134 -6.54 -11.07 1.10
CA PHE A 134 -7.40 -12.18 0.66
C PHE A 134 -8.78 -12.23 1.34
N ILE A 135 -9.28 -11.08 1.80
CA ILE A 135 -10.54 -10.94 2.55
C ILE A 135 -11.42 -9.84 1.96
N ASP A 136 -12.72 -9.91 2.22
CA ASP A 136 -13.65 -8.87 1.79
C ASP A 136 -13.65 -7.66 2.75
N PRO A 137 -13.93 -6.44 2.25
CA PRO A 137 -13.89 -5.21 3.06
C PRO A 137 -14.85 -5.17 4.24
N ASP A 138 -15.92 -5.97 4.24
CA ASP A 138 -16.86 -6.10 5.37
C ASP A 138 -16.29 -6.89 6.56
N LYS A 139 -15.20 -7.63 6.32
CA LYS A 139 -14.50 -8.45 7.32
C LYS A 139 -13.10 -7.99 7.63
N LEU A 140 -12.53 -7.13 6.78
CA LEU A 140 -11.21 -6.56 6.99
C LEU A 140 -11.29 -5.42 8.00
N SER A 141 -10.49 -5.48 9.08
CA SER A 141 -10.37 -4.38 10.03
C SER A 141 -9.81 -3.12 9.37
N MET A 142 -10.45 -1.99 9.63
CA MET A 142 -9.95 -0.70 9.11
C MET A 142 -8.60 -0.32 9.71
N THR A 143 -8.28 -0.77 10.91
CA THR A 143 -6.98 -0.57 11.57
C THR A 143 -5.84 -1.13 10.72
N VAL A 144 -6.01 -2.30 10.10
CA VAL A 144 -5.00 -2.89 9.21
C VAL A 144 -4.72 -1.97 8.02
N VAL A 145 -5.78 -1.50 7.36
CA VAL A 145 -5.68 -0.61 6.19
C VAL A 145 -5.05 0.73 6.57
N LEU A 146 -5.52 1.36 7.65
CA LEU A 146 -4.99 2.65 8.12
C LEU A 146 -3.54 2.54 8.57
N THR A 147 -3.15 1.45 9.24
CA THR A 147 -1.76 1.21 9.64
C THR A 147 -0.85 1.12 8.41
N ALA A 148 -1.24 0.33 7.41
CA ALA A 148 -0.50 0.23 6.16
C ALA A 148 -0.38 1.60 5.48
N MET A 149 -1.50 2.32 5.30
CA MET A 149 -1.49 3.65 4.70
C MET A 149 -0.62 4.64 5.47
N ASN A 150 -0.70 4.63 6.80
CA ASN A 150 0.10 5.52 7.66
C ASN A 150 1.60 5.26 7.49
N ARG A 151 2.02 3.99 7.38
CA ARG A 151 3.41 3.62 7.09
C ARG A 151 3.86 4.11 5.73
N PHE A 152 3.09 3.82 4.68
CA PHE A 152 3.40 4.27 3.33
C PHE A 152 3.51 5.81 3.21
N LEU A 153 2.75 6.55 4.01
CA LEU A 153 2.70 8.01 3.94
C LEU A 153 3.73 8.72 4.83
N ASN A 154 4.21 8.08 5.90
CA ASN A 154 5.13 8.71 6.85
C ASN A 154 6.59 8.28 6.69
N GLU A 155 6.85 7.13 6.08
CA GLU A 155 8.23 6.72 5.81
C GLU A 155 8.77 7.44 4.56
N THR A 156 10.01 7.90 4.62
CA THR A 156 10.62 8.72 3.55
C THR A 156 10.58 8.06 2.19
N ASP A 157 10.88 6.77 2.15
CA ASP A 157 10.88 5.94 0.94
C ASP A 157 9.71 4.94 0.92
N GLY A 158 8.67 5.20 1.72
CA GLY A 158 7.55 4.29 1.95
C GLY A 158 6.86 3.79 0.69
N LEU A 159 6.77 4.63 -0.33
CA LEU A 159 6.15 4.29 -1.62
C LEU A 159 7.13 3.66 -2.64
N GLN A 160 8.40 3.51 -2.31
CA GLN A 160 9.33 2.78 -3.16
C GLN A 160 9.17 1.28 -2.95
N MET A 161 9.29 0.52 -4.03
CA MET A 161 9.23 -0.94 -3.97
C MET A 161 10.47 -1.57 -4.56
N ALA A 162 10.85 -2.73 -4.04
CA ALA A 162 11.97 -3.51 -4.51
C ALA A 162 11.62 -4.99 -4.66
N PHE A 163 12.39 -5.65 -5.50
CA PHE A 163 12.41 -7.10 -5.64
C PHE A 163 13.81 -7.60 -5.36
N LEU A 164 13.95 -8.86 -4.95
CA LEU A 164 15.26 -9.49 -4.89
C LEU A 164 15.83 -9.68 -6.32
N ASP A 165 17.12 -9.65 -6.43
CA ASP A 165 17.87 -9.92 -7.68
C ASP A 165 17.97 -11.41 -8.05
N GLY A 166 17.20 -12.25 -7.35
CA GLY A 166 17.13 -13.70 -7.55
C GLY A 166 16.02 -14.30 -6.68
N ASN A 167 16.06 -15.62 -6.53
CA ASN A 167 15.04 -16.32 -5.73
C ASN A 167 15.18 -16.05 -4.24
N GLN A 168 14.03 -16.07 -3.53
CA GLN A 168 14.00 -15.80 -2.10
C GLN A 168 14.80 -16.79 -1.25
N PRO A 169 14.79 -18.13 -1.49
CA PRO A 169 15.60 -19.06 -0.73
C PRO A 169 17.09 -18.72 -0.68
N ASP A 170 17.72 -18.42 -1.82
CA ASP A 170 19.17 -18.16 -1.88
C ASP A 170 19.52 -16.71 -1.50
N ARG A 171 18.62 -15.77 -1.80
CA ARG A 171 18.94 -14.34 -1.64
C ARG A 171 18.56 -13.76 -0.29
N LEU A 172 17.60 -14.39 0.43
CA LEU A 172 17.14 -13.94 1.74
C LEU A 172 17.25 -15.06 2.78
N CYS A 173 16.64 -16.24 2.53
CA CYS A 173 16.54 -17.26 3.56
C CYS A 173 17.90 -17.87 3.93
N ALA A 174 18.78 -18.14 2.96
CA ALA A 174 20.09 -18.68 3.24
C ALA A 174 20.95 -17.73 4.10
N PRO A 175 21.09 -16.43 3.80
CA PRO A 175 21.76 -15.49 4.71
C PRO A 175 21.17 -15.43 6.11
N MET A 176 19.85 -15.53 6.26
CA MET A 176 19.23 -15.59 7.59
C MET A 176 19.64 -16.83 8.38
N VAL A 177 19.71 -18.00 7.70
CA VAL A 177 20.16 -19.26 8.33
C VAL A 177 21.64 -19.19 8.67
N ASP A 178 22.47 -18.63 7.80
CA ASP A 178 23.93 -18.51 8.00
C ASP A 178 24.27 -17.54 9.14
N SER A 179 23.36 -16.65 9.52
CA SER A 179 23.54 -15.67 10.60
C SER A 179 23.25 -16.23 12.01
N ILE A 180 22.68 -17.44 12.11
CA ILE A 180 22.31 -18.12 13.38
C ILE A 180 23.42 -19.08 13.80
#